data_afa6916f157196d84757f807491ef5d1
#
_entry.id   afa6916f157196d84757f807491ef5d1
#
_cell.length_a   1.000
_cell.length_b   1.000
_cell.length_c   1.000
_cell.angle_alpha   90.00
_cell.angle_beta   90.00
_cell.angle_gamma   90.00
#
_symmetry.space_group_name_H-M   'P 1'
#
loop_
_entity.id
_entity.type
_entity.pdbx_description
1 polymer ?
#
loop_
_entity_poly.entity_id
_entity_poly.type
_entity_poly.pdbx_seq_one_letter_code
_entity_poly.pdbx_strand_id
1 'polypeptide(L)'
;RDEEGTTDHPALPQLDGANAALATMGVDLTMAAACEGADLVHSHTWYANFAGHVAGLLNDVPHVVSAHSLEPMRPWKAEQLGGGYRLSSWIEKTAYEAADAVIAVSEGMRQDVLKSYPSIDPDKVKVVHNGIDSQLWQRHRDDDVVRSHGVDPDKPSVIFVGRITRQKGLPYLLRAAAQLPPEIQLVLLAGAPDTPEIKAEVEELIAGLREQRDGVVWVPEMLPRGEVIAMLSAATVFVCPSVYEPLGIVNLEAMACELPVVATATGGIPEVVVDQETGWLVPIEQVQDGSGTPVDPDRFVADLAAALTEAVSDPARADRFGLAGRRRAVES
;
A
#
# COMPACT_ATOMS: atom_id res chain seq x y z
N ARG A 1 17.79 -4.68 1.47
CA ARG A 1 18.53 -5.95 1.44
C ARG A 1 19.83 -5.70 2.17
N ASP A 2 20.04 -6.39 3.26
CA ASP A 2 21.37 -6.50 3.81
C ASP A 2 22.18 -7.37 2.85
N GLU A 3 23.35 -6.93 2.44
CA GLU A 3 24.21 -7.71 1.54
C GLU A 3 24.79 -8.95 2.23
N GLU A 4 24.72 -9.04 3.56
CA GLU A 4 25.11 -10.19 4.36
C GLU A 4 23.89 -11.07 4.65
N GLY A 5 23.85 -12.26 4.04
CA GLY A 5 22.90 -13.32 4.38
C GLY A 5 21.69 -13.49 3.47
N THR A 6 21.59 -12.76 2.36
CA THR A 6 20.58 -13.03 1.34
C THR A 6 21.03 -14.17 0.41
N THR A 7 20.26 -15.24 0.37
CA THR A 7 20.46 -16.33 -0.60
C THR A 7 19.49 -16.13 -1.75
N ASP A 8 19.98 -16.06 -2.98
CA ASP A 8 19.15 -16.08 -4.17
C ASP A 8 18.60 -17.50 -4.38
N HIS A 9 17.29 -17.62 -4.46
CA HIS A 9 16.59 -18.86 -4.79
C HIS A 9 16.08 -18.74 -6.22
N PRO A 10 16.80 -19.29 -7.21
CA PRO A 10 16.40 -19.17 -8.60
C PRO A 10 15.12 -19.98 -8.87
N ALA A 11 14.31 -19.44 -9.81
CA ALA A 11 13.18 -20.19 -10.34
C ALA A 11 13.67 -21.50 -10.97
N LEU A 12 12.86 -22.55 -10.88
CA LEU A 12 13.16 -23.82 -11.52
C LEU A 12 13.02 -23.66 -13.05
N PRO A 13 14.06 -23.95 -13.86
CA PRO A 13 13.99 -23.77 -15.31
C PRO A 13 12.85 -24.56 -15.98
N GLN A 14 12.42 -25.67 -15.36
CA GLN A 14 11.31 -26.50 -15.83
C GLN A 14 9.96 -25.80 -15.74
N LEU A 15 9.88 -24.68 -15.00
CA LEU A 15 8.68 -23.88 -14.81
C LEU A 15 8.73 -22.56 -15.60
N ASP A 16 9.72 -22.40 -16.49
CA ASP A 16 9.79 -21.24 -17.38
C ASP A 16 8.53 -21.17 -18.25
N GLY A 17 7.86 -20.00 -18.24
CA GLY A 17 6.59 -19.78 -18.93
C GLY A 17 5.35 -20.41 -18.27
N ALA A 18 5.51 -21.08 -17.12
CA ALA A 18 4.40 -21.57 -16.33
C ALA A 18 3.60 -20.42 -15.67
N ASN A 19 2.42 -20.75 -15.13
CA ASN A 19 1.65 -19.79 -14.34
C ASN A 19 2.50 -19.24 -13.18
N ALA A 20 2.45 -17.94 -12.95
CA ALA A 20 3.29 -17.24 -11.96
C ALA A 20 3.19 -17.85 -10.54
N ALA A 21 1.99 -18.27 -10.11
CA ALA A 21 1.83 -18.90 -8.79
C ALA A 21 2.52 -20.26 -8.71
N LEU A 22 2.53 -21.03 -9.80
CA LEU A 22 3.25 -22.30 -9.87
C LEU A 22 4.77 -22.09 -9.88
N ALA A 23 5.25 -21.10 -10.61
CA ALA A 23 6.67 -20.73 -10.62
C ALA A 23 7.14 -20.29 -9.21
N THR A 24 6.35 -19.47 -8.51
CA THR A 24 6.60 -19.08 -7.12
C THR A 24 6.69 -20.30 -6.20
N MET A 25 5.75 -21.23 -6.30
CA MET A 25 5.80 -22.49 -5.52
C MET A 25 7.06 -23.30 -5.78
N GLY A 26 7.59 -23.27 -7.01
CA GLY A 26 8.89 -23.88 -7.34
C GLY A 26 10.05 -23.23 -6.59
N VAL A 27 10.05 -21.90 -6.46
CA VAL A 27 11.04 -21.16 -5.65
C VAL A 27 10.88 -21.52 -4.16
N ASP A 28 9.64 -21.61 -3.66
CA ASP A 28 9.36 -21.98 -2.28
C ASP A 28 9.97 -23.34 -1.88
N LEU A 29 9.98 -24.32 -2.78
CA LEU A 29 10.61 -25.61 -2.52
C LEU A 29 12.13 -25.49 -2.31
N THR A 30 12.79 -24.62 -3.08
CA THR A 30 14.23 -24.37 -2.91
C THR A 30 14.52 -23.59 -1.63
N MET A 31 13.65 -22.65 -1.27
CA MET A 31 13.73 -21.90 0.00
C MET A 31 13.55 -22.83 1.20
N ALA A 32 12.56 -23.72 1.16
CA ALA A 32 12.32 -24.68 2.24
C ALA A 32 13.52 -25.61 2.47
N ALA A 33 14.17 -26.07 1.39
CA ALA A 33 15.39 -26.88 1.49
C ALA A 33 16.58 -26.13 2.10
N ALA A 34 16.65 -24.82 1.92
CA ALA A 34 17.69 -23.97 2.49
C ALA A 34 17.50 -23.66 3.98
N CYS A 35 16.37 -24.03 4.58
CA CYS A 35 16.08 -23.80 6.01
C CYS A 35 16.58 -24.91 6.93
N GLU A 36 17.41 -25.86 6.45
CA GLU A 36 18.00 -26.91 7.28
C GLU A 36 18.83 -26.30 8.44
N GLY A 37 18.55 -26.72 9.67
CA GLY A 37 19.22 -26.23 10.88
C GLY A 37 18.70 -24.92 11.41
N ALA A 38 17.61 -24.36 10.88
CA ALA A 38 16.94 -23.22 11.46
C ALA A 38 16.23 -23.61 12.77
N ASP A 39 16.18 -22.69 13.75
CA ASP A 39 15.42 -22.85 15.00
C ASP A 39 13.98 -22.33 14.86
N LEU A 40 13.71 -21.50 13.86
CA LEU A 40 12.43 -20.90 13.55
C LEU A 40 12.41 -20.47 12.10
N VAL A 41 11.25 -20.58 11.44
CA VAL A 41 11.03 -20.02 10.10
C VAL A 41 9.98 -18.90 10.17
N HIS A 42 10.25 -17.79 9.47
CA HIS A 42 9.34 -16.66 9.41
C HIS A 42 9.10 -16.29 7.94
N SER A 43 7.85 -16.35 7.50
CA SER A 43 7.48 -16.07 6.13
C SER A 43 6.57 -14.84 6.01
N HIS A 44 6.71 -14.12 4.89
CA HIS A 44 5.98 -12.92 4.59
C HIS A 44 5.19 -13.09 3.30
N THR A 45 3.88 -12.95 3.35
CA THR A 45 2.94 -13.08 2.24
C THR A 45 2.92 -14.49 1.60
N TRP A 46 1.92 -14.75 0.76
CA TRP A 46 1.77 -16.05 0.11
C TRP A 46 2.98 -16.47 -0.75
N TYR A 47 3.77 -15.50 -1.24
CA TYR A 47 4.99 -15.76 -2.05
C TYR A 47 6.08 -16.55 -1.32
N ALA A 48 6.07 -16.58 0.01
CA ALA A 48 7.02 -17.33 0.83
C ALA A 48 6.32 -18.23 1.88
N ASN A 49 4.99 -18.14 1.98
CA ASN A 49 4.26 -18.88 3.00
C ASN A 49 4.35 -20.39 2.81
N PHE A 50 4.38 -20.87 1.56
CA PHE A 50 4.55 -22.29 1.29
C PHE A 50 5.93 -22.78 1.70
N ALA A 51 6.98 -22.00 1.42
CA ALA A 51 8.34 -22.30 1.87
C ALA A 51 8.40 -22.44 3.40
N GLY A 52 7.86 -21.45 4.12
CA GLY A 52 7.83 -21.46 5.59
C GLY A 52 7.07 -22.65 6.16
N HIS A 53 5.90 -22.96 5.59
CA HIS A 53 5.09 -24.11 6.02
C HIS A 53 5.82 -25.43 5.82
N VAL A 54 6.38 -25.66 4.63
CA VAL A 54 7.13 -26.89 4.32
C VAL A 54 8.39 -26.99 5.17
N ALA A 55 9.14 -25.89 5.34
CA ALA A 55 10.34 -25.87 6.17
C ALA A 55 10.05 -26.20 7.65
N GLY A 56 8.96 -25.63 8.18
CA GLY A 56 8.50 -25.94 9.55
C GLY A 56 8.22 -27.42 9.74
N LEU A 57 7.50 -28.04 8.79
CA LEU A 57 7.20 -29.49 8.82
C LEU A 57 8.45 -30.37 8.68
N LEU A 58 9.38 -30.00 7.79
CA LEU A 58 10.59 -30.81 7.52
C LEU A 58 11.59 -30.79 8.68
N ASN A 59 11.69 -29.67 9.36
CA ASN A 59 12.71 -29.45 10.38
C ASN A 59 12.13 -29.51 11.81
N ASP A 60 10.82 -29.70 11.97
CA ASP A 60 10.11 -29.71 13.26
C ASP A 60 10.37 -28.42 14.05
N VAL A 61 10.26 -27.25 13.38
CA VAL A 61 10.51 -25.93 13.96
C VAL A 61 9.28 -25.03 13.82
N PRO A 62 9.09 -24.06 14.73
CA PRO A 62 7.96 -23.13 14.65
C PRO A 62 7.94 -22.32 13.35
N HIS A 63 6.74 -22.13 12.81
CA HIS A 63 6.49 -21.27 11.66
C HIS A 63 5.68 -20.03 12.06
N VAL A 64 6.24 -18.85 11.85
CA VAL A 64 5.57 -17.55 12.03
C VAL A 64 5.24 -16.97 10.66
N VAL A 65 4.03 -16.43 10.51
CA VAL A 65 3.55 -15.80 9.27
C VAL A 65 3.29 -14.32 9.53
N SER A 66 3.78 -13.41 8.67
CA SER A 66 3.37 -12.01 8.67
C SER A 66 2.36 -11.70 7.58
N ALA A 67 1.21 -11.17 8.02
CA ALA A 67 0.10 -10.76 7.17
C ALA A 67 0.28 -9.31 6.71
N HIS A 68 0.89 -9.11 5.53
CA HIS A 68 0.99 -7.80 4.88
C HIS A 68 -0.18 -7.53 3.92
N SER A 69 -0.93 -8.54 3.56
CA SER A 69 -2.14 -8.52 2.75
C SER A 69 -2.77 -9.90 2.79
N LEU A 70 -4.03 -10.02 2.42
CA LEU A 70 -4.74 -11.30 2.37
C LEU A 70 -5.33 -11.53 0.97
N GLU A 71 -5.20 -12.75 0.44
CA GLU A 71 -5.78 -13.11 -0.86
C GLU A 71 -7.31 -12.94 -0.89
N PRO A 72 -8.10 -13.36 0.14
CA PRO A 72 -9.54 -13.12 0.16
C PRO A 72 -9.96 -11.65 0.12
N MET A 73 -9.10 -10.74 0.59
CA MET A 73 -9.34 -9.29 0.57
C MET A 73 -8.88 -8.62 -0.73
N ARG A 74 -8.43 -9.39 -1.70
CA ARG A 74 -7.93 -8.92 -3.00
C ARG A 74 -8.47 -9.75 -4.17
N PRO A 75 -9.81 -9.89 -4.33
CA PRO A 75 -10.40 -10.75 -5.36
C PRO A 75 -10.01 -10.34 -6.79
N TRP A 76 -9.67 -9.06 -7.03
CA TRP A 76 -9.14 -8.59 -8.32
C TRP A 76 -7.79 -9.25 -8.71
N LYS A 77 -7.08 -9.88 -7.79
CA LYS A 77 -5.89 -10.69 -8.10
C LYS A 77 -6.18 -11.85 -9.05
N ALA A 78 -7.43 -12.30 -9.12
CA ALA A 78 -7.84 -13.28 -10.11
C ALA A 78 -7.66 -12.79 -11.56
N GLU A 79 -7.79 -11.47 -11.80
CA GLU A 79 -7.52 -10.85 -13.11
C GLU A 79 -6.03 -10.98 -13.47
N GLN A 80 -5.14 -10.84 -12.49
CA GLN A 80 -3.68 -10.90 -12.68
C GLN A 80 -3.14 -12.32 -12.76
N LEU A 81 -3.60 -13.21 -11.88
CA LEU A 81 -3.06 -14.56 -11.70
C LEU A 81 -3.87 -15.65 -12.44
N GLY A 82 -5.08 -15.33 -12.91
CA GLY A 82 -5.97 -16.32 -13.51
C GLY A 82 -6.20 -17.52 -12.58
N GLY A 83 -5.98 -18.73 -13.10
CA GLY A 83 -6.08 -19.97 -12.31
C GLY A 83 -5.11 -20.05 -11.13
N GLY A 84 -4.02 -19.29 -11.18
CA GLY A 84 -3.03 -19.22 -10.10
C GLY A 84 -3.57 -18.56 -8.82
N TYR A 85 -4.62 -17.75 -8.90
CA TYR A 85 -5.26 -17.15 -7.72
C TYR A 85 -5.82 -18.22 -6.75
N ARG A 86 -6.33 -19.33 -7.28
CA ARG A 86 -6.76 -20.46 -6.43
C ARG A 86 -5.60 -21.14 -5.73
N LEU A 87 -4.43 -21.18 -6.39
CA LEU A 87 -3.22 -21.74 -5.82
C LEU A 87 -2.65 -20.84 -4.73
N SER A 88 -2.53 -19.51 -4.97
CA SER A 88 -2.06 -18.55 -3.97
C SER A 88 -2.98 -18.51 -2.74
N SER A 89 -4.30 -18.52 -2.95
CA SER A 89 -5.29 -18.58 -1.85
C SER A 89 -5.21 -19.86 -1.03
N TRP A 90 -4.96 -20.99 -1.68
CA TRP A 90 -4.75 -22.27 -0.97
C TRP A 90 -3.45 -22.26 -0.17
N ILE A 91 -2.36 -21.78 -0.74
CA ILE A 91 -1.06 -21.65 -0.05
C ILE A 91 -1.21 -20.78 1.18
N GLU A 92 -1.79 -19.56 1.03
CA GLU A 92 -1.98 -18.63 2.12
C GLU A 92 -2.81 -19.26 3.24
N LYS A 93 -4.00 -19.78 2.91
CA LYS A 93 -4.87 -20.44 3.88
C LYS A 93 -4.15 -21.56 4.64
N THR A 94 -3.46 -22.45 3.92
CA THR A 94 -2.79 -23.61 4.52
C THR A 94 -1.71 -23.16 5.50
N ALA A 95 -0.90 -22.17 5.12
CA ALA A 95 0.17 -21.67 5.96
C ALA A 95 -0.36 -20.95 7.20
N TYR A 96 -1.39 -20.12 7.05
CA TYR A 96 -1.98 -19.37 8.16
C TYR A 96 -2.66 -20.27 9.19
N GLU A 97 -3.45 -21.26 8.74
CA GLU A 97 -4.13 -22.21 9.63
C GLU A 97 -3.14 -23.13 10.39
N ALA A 98 -1.99 -23.44 9.77
CA ALA A 98 -0.97 -24.28 10.37
C ALA A 98 0.09 -23.53 11.21
N ALA A 99 0.20 -22.21 11.04
CA ALA A 99 1.22 -21.40 11.72
C ALA A 99 1.12 -21.46 13.24
N ASP A 100 2.27 -21.38 13.92
CA ASP A 100 2.36 -21.26 15.37
C ASP A 100 1.97 -19.86 15.85
N ALA A 101 2.26 -18.83 15.03
CA ALA A 101 1.82 -17.47 15.24
C ALA A 101 1.60 -16.74 13.91
N VAL A 102 0.62 -15.82 13.91
CA VAL A 102 0.35 -14.91 12.80
C VAL A 102 0.57 -13.49 13.28
N ILE A 103 1.47 -12.75 12.65
CA ILE A 103 1.69 -11.33 12.86
C ILE A 103 0.80 -10.56 11.91
N ALA A 104 -0.14 -9.79 12.44
CA ALA A 104 -0.95 -8.84 11.70
C ALA A 104 -0.32 -7.44 11.79
N VAL A 105 -0.21 -6.72 10.67
CA VAL A 105 0.46 -5.40 10.63
C VAL A 105 -0.41 -4.27 11.18
N SER A 106 -1.65 -4.55 11.56
CA SER A 106 -2.60 -3.62 12.18
C SER A 106 -3.71 -4.40 12.90
N GLU A 107 -4.49 -3.75 13.76
CA GLU A 107 -5.70 -4.36 14.32
C GLU A 107 -6.74 -4.62 13.23
N GLY A 108 -6.86 -3.71 12.24
CA GLY A 108 -7.68 -3.93 11.04
C GLY A 108 -7.29 -5.23 10.32
N MET A 109 -6.00 -5.44 10.08
CA MET A 109 -5.50 -6.69 9.48
C MET A 109 -5.76 -7.91 10.38
N ARG A 110 -5.66 -7.77 11.70
CA ARG A 110 -6.00 -8.87 12.63
C ARG A 110 -7.46 -9.31 12.47
N GLN A 111 -8.37 -8.36 12.36
CA GLN A 111 -9.78 -8.64 12.13
C GLN A 111 -10.01 -9.31 10.77
N ASP A 112 -9.32 -8.83 9.72
CA ASP A 112 -9.39 -9.42 8.38
C ASP A 112 -8.86 -10.86 8.36
N VAL A 113 -7.77 -11.17 9.06
CA VAL A 113 -7.24 -12.54 9.22
C VAL A 113 -8.29 -13.44 9.87
N LEU A 114 -8.86 -13.03 11.01
CA LEU A 114 -9.84 -13.83 11.75
C LEU A 114 -11.16 -14.01 11.00
N LYS A 115 -11.56 -13.00 10.20
CA LYS A 115 -12.73 -13.09 9.33
C LYS A 115 -12.50 -14.04 8.15
N SER A 116 -11.31 -13.96 7.55
CA SER A 116 -10.95 -14.77 6.36
C SER A 116 -10.65 -16.22 6.70
N TYR A 117 -10.09 -16.46 7.88
CA TYR A 117 -9.65 -17.78 8.35
C TYR A 117 -10.19 -18.07 9.76
N PRO A 118 -11.50 -18.32 9.91
CA PRO A 118 -12.16 -18.45 11.22
C PRO A 118 -11.75 -19.70 12.03
N SER A 119 -10.97 -20.61 11.45
CA SER A 119 -10.36 -21.74 12.14
C SER A 119 -9.11 -21.39 12.94
N ILE A 120 -8.51 -20.19 12.71
CA ILE A 120 -7.33 -19.75 13.45
C ILE A 120 -7.74 -19.34 14.87
N ASP A 121 -7.00 -19.85 15.86
CA ASP A 121 -7.12 -19.40 17.24
C ASP A 121 -6.77 -17.89 17.33
N PRO A 122 -7.70 -17.04 17.80
CA PRO A 122 -7.44 -15.61 17.94
C PRO A 122 -6.20 -15.24 18.77
N ASP A 123 -5.83 -16.12 19.71
CA ASP A 123 -4.63 -15.93 20.54
C ASP A 123 -3.33 -16.13 19.80
N LYS A 124 -3.34 -16.79 18.65
CA LYS A 124 -2.18 -16.88 17.74
C LYS A 124 -1.96 -15.64 16.89
N VAL A 125 -2.96 -14.77 16.72
CA VAL A 125 -2.87 -13.57 15.89
C VAL A 125 -2.44 -12.38 16.75
N LYS A 126 -1.23 -11.90 16.53
CA LYS A 126 -0.63 -10.78 17.26
C LYS A 126 -0.47 -9.57 16.36
N VAL A 127 -0.76 -8.38 16.88
CA VAL A 127 -0.52 -7.13 16.15
C VAL A 127 0.90 -6.67 16.38
N VAL A 128 1.64 -6.48 15.29
CA VAL A 128 2.95 -5.83 15.28
C VAL A 128 2.98 -4.89 14.08
N HIS A 129 2.89 -3.60 14.33
CA HIS A 129 2.88 -2.60 13.27
C HIS A 129 4.22 -2.59 12.50
N ASN A 130 4.16 -2.37 11.19
CA ASN A 130 5.34 -2.05 10.42
C ASN A 130 5.80 -0.63 10.76
N GLY A 131 7.11 -0.44 10.89
CA GLY A 131 7.72 0.86 11.05
C GLY A 131 8.40 1.36 9.78
N ILE A 132 8.86 2.60 9.84
CA ILE A 132 9.75 3.21 8.84
C ILE A 132 11.03 3.72 9.52
N ASP A 133 12.08 3.88 8.75
CA ASP A 133 13.26 4.61 9.22
C ASP A 133 13.01 6.12 9.15
N SER A 134 12.65 6.71 10.29
CA SER A 134 12.33 8.13 10.39
C SER A 134 13.54 9.06 10.24
N GLN A 135 14.77 8.53 10.18
CA GLN A 135 15.97 9.30 9.84
C GLN A 135 16.18 9.36 8.34
N LEU A 136 15.82 8.30 7.62
CA LEU A 136 15.82 8.28 6.16
C LEU A 136 14.62 9.05 5.59
N TRP A 137 13.43 8.89 6.20
CA TRP A 137 12.24 9.61 5.84
C TRP A 137 12.12 10.87 6.71
N GLN A 138 12.60 11.98 6.18
CA GLN A 138 12.50 13.29 6.81
C GLN A 138 12.36 14.37 5.75
N ARG A 139 11.75 15.48 6.14
CA ARG A 139 11.56 16.61 5.23
C ARG A 139 12.91 17.07 4.66
N HIS A 140 13.02 17.01 3.35
CA HIS A 140 14.15 17.51 2.58
C HIS A 140 13.63 18.10 1.28
N ARG A 141 13.57 19.44 1.21
CA ARG A 141 13.08 20.14 0.04
C ARG A 141 14.20 20.33 -0.98
N ASP A 142 13.95 19.93 -2.20
CA ASP A 142 14.82 20.13 -3.37
C ASP A 142 13.97 20.60 -4.54
N ASP A 143 13.88 21.92 -4.71
CA ASP A 143 13.02 22.55 -5.70
C ASP A 143 13.51 22.28 -7.15
N ASP A 144 14.79 22.00 -7.36
CA ASP A 144 15.32 21.68 -8.68
C ASP A 144 14.87 20.29 -9.12
N VAL A 145 14.91 19.31 -8.22
CA VAL A 145 14.32 17.98 -8.44
C VAL A 145 12.83 18.10 -8.73
N VAL A 146 12.08 18.85 -7.93
CA VAL A 146 10.63 19.04 -8.10
C VAL A 146 10.31 19.62 -9.48
N ARG A 147 11.01 20.68 -9.89
CA ARG A 147 10.83 21.30 -11.20
C ARG A 147 11.23 20.39 -12.35
N SER A 148 12.24 19.53 -12.18
CA SER A 148 12.67 18.58 -13.22
C SER A 148 11.59 17.57 -13.60
N HIS A 149 10.65 17.30 -12.66
CA HIS A 149 9.46 16.47 -12.89
C HIS A 149 8.23 17.27 -13.35
N GLY A 150 8.37 18.56 -13.65
CA GLY A 150 7.30 19.41 -14.18
C GLY A 150 6.32 19.92 -13.11
N VAL A 151 6.69 19.85 -11.83
CA VAL A 151 5.91 20.38 -10.71
C VAL A 151 6.43 21.79 -10.36
N ASP A 152 5.52 22.71 -10.13
CA ASP A 152 5.83 24.06 -9.62
C ASP A 152 5.82 24.04 -8.09
N PRO A 153 7.00 24.14 -7.41
CA PRO A 153 7.07 24.05 -5.96
C PRO A 153 6.47 25.26 -5.22
N ASP A 154 6.13 26.32 -5.96
CA ASP A 154 5.53 27.54 -5.40
C ASP A 154 4.00 27.51 -5.45
N LYS A 155 3.40 26.48 -6.08
CA LYS A 155 1.94 26.26 -6.13
C LYS A 155 1.50 25.18 -5.17
N PRO A 156 0.32 25.31 -4.56
CA PRO A 156 -0.22 24.23 -3.74
C PRO A 156 -0.49 22.98 -4.57
N SER A 157 -0.22 21.81 -3.98
CA SER A 157 -0.35 20.54 -4.68
C SER A 157 -0.88 19.42 -3.79
N VAL A 158 -1.63 18.54 -4.41
CA VAL A 158 -2.03 17.23 -3.89
C VAL A 158 -1.12 16.20 -4.50
N ILE A 159 -0.44 15.39 -3.69
CA ILE A 159 0.46 14.35 -4.17
C ILE A 159 -0.04 12.95 -3.81
N PHE A 160 0.01 12.04 -4.78
CA PHE A 160 -0.21 10.60 -4.63
C PHE A 160 1.08 9.85 -4.92
N VAL A 161 1.40 8.84 -4.11
CA VAL A 161 2.54 7.93 -4.32
C VAL A 161 2.05 6.49 -4.21
N GLY A 162 2.20 5.71 -5.27
CA GLY A 162 1.80 4.32 -5.23
C GLY A 162 1.75 3.62 -6.59
N ARG A 163 1.51 2.31 -6.55
CA ARG A 163 1.28 1.52 -7.76
C ARG A 163 -0.12 1.79 -8.32
N ILE A 164 -0.27 1.63 -9.62
CA ILE A 164 -1.57 1.68 -10.30
C ILE A 164 -2.27 0.34 -10.10
N THR A 165 -3.06 0.25 -9.02
CA THR A 165 -3.82 -0.94 -8.66
C THR A 165 -5.24 -0.55 -8.24
N ARG A 166 -6.21 -1.47 -8.34
CA ARG A 166 -7.58 -1.23 -7.85
C ARG A 166 -7.59 -0.88 -6.37
N GLN A 167 -6.74 -1.55 -5.59
CA GLN A 167 -6.56 -1.33 -4.16
C GLN A 167 -6.26 0.14 -3.81
N LYS A 168 -5.44 0.80 -4.62
CA LYS A 168 -4.96 2.17 -4.34
C LYS A 168 -5.95 3.28 -4.67
N GLY A 169 -7.10 2.94 -5.28
CA GLY A 169 -8.20 3.87 -5.47
C GLY A 169 -7.92 5.06 -6.41
N LEU A 170 -6.87 4.98 -7.25
CA LEU A 170 -6.47 6.07 -8.13
C LEU A 170 -7.60 6.58 -9.05
N PRO A 171 -8.50 5.73 -9.62
CA PRO A 171 -9.64 6.22 -10.39
C PRO A 171 -10.58 7.16 -9.61
N TYR A 172 -10.78 6.92 -8.30
CA TYR A 172 -11.57 7.81 -7.45
C TYR A 172 -10.88 9.15 -7.22
N LEU A 173 -9.55 9.13 -6.99
CA LEU A 173 -8.76 10.36 -6.87
C LEU A 173 -8.84 11.20 -8.14
N LEU A 174 -8.70 10.60 -9.32
CA LEU A 174 -8.74 11.33 -10.60
C LEU A 174 -10.10 12.01 -10.82
N ARG A 175 -11.20 11.34 -10.45
CA ARG A 175 -12.55 11.93 -10.49
C ARG A 175 -12.73 13.02 -9.43
N ALA A 176 -12.18 12.86 -8.24
CA ALA A 176 -12.21 13.89 -7.20
C ALA A 176 -11.39 15.13 -7.61
N ALA A 177 -10.25 14.91 -8.27
CA ALA A 177 -9.37 15.99 -8.71
C ALA A 177 -10.02 16.92 -9.75
N ALA A 178 -11.01 16.45 -10.51
CA ALA A 178 -11.80 17.30 -11.41
C ALA A 178 -12.62 18.37 -10.66
N GLN A 179 -12.86 18.18 -9.36
CA GLN A 179 -13.62 19.11 -8.51
C GLN A 179 -12.74 20.05 -7.69
N LEU A 180 -11.41 19.85 -7.73
CA LEU A 180 -10.46 20.71 -7.00
C LEU A 180 -10.35 22.11 -7.66
N PRO A 181 -10.05 23.16 -6.88
CA PRO A 181 -9.71 24.48 -7.41
C PRO A 181 -8.64 24.39 -8.50
N PRO A 182 -8.76 25.20 -9.59
CA PRO A 182 -7.90 25.06 -10.76
C PRO A 182 -6.42 25.37 -10.50
N GLU A 183 -6.12 26.16 -9.46
CA GLU A 183 -4.75 26.50 -9.05
C GLU A 183 -4.00 25.35 -8.38
N ILE A 184 -4.70 24.33 -7.88
CA ILE A 184 -4.11 23.19 -7.18
C ILE A 184 -3.49 22.22 -8.19
N GLN A 185 -2.23 21.89 -8.04
CA GLN A 185 -1.60 20.85 -8.84
C GLN A 185 -1.98 19.46 -8.32
N LEU A 186 -2.20 18.52 -9.24
CA LEU A 186 -2.27 17.09 -8.93
C LEU A 186 -0.97 16.42 -9.38
N VAL A 187 -0.23 15.86 -8.44
CA VAL A 187 1.04 15.17 -8.68
C VAL A 187 0.87 13.68 -8.44
N LEU A 188 1.11 12.88 -9.45
CA LEU A 188 0.93 11.44 -9.43
C LEU A 188 2.29 10.75 -9.62
N LEU A 189 2.90 10.27 -8.55
CA LEU A 189 4.02 9.32 -8.62
C LEU A 189 3.44 7.92 -8.67
N ALA A 190 2.97 7.53 -9.86
CA ALA A 190 2.11 6.36 -10.04
C ALA A 190 2.59 5.51 -11.22
N GLY A 191 3.07 4.31 -10.93
CA GLY A 191 3.59 3.37 -11.92
C GLY A 191 3.20 1.93 -11.62
N ALA A 192 3.86 0.98 -12.29
CA ALA A 192 3.72 -0.46 -12.10
C ALA A 192 2.24 -0.94 -12.04
N PRO A 193 1.46 -0.78 -13.13
CA PRO A 193 0.07 -1.21 -13.17
C PRO A 193 -0.04 -2.74 -13.00
N ASP A 194 -1.05 -3.19 -12.23
CA ASP A 194 -1.27 -4.62 -12.00
C ASP A 194 -1.77 -5.34 -13.26
N THR A 195 -2.59 -4.66 -14.09
CA THR A 195 -3.12 -5.20 -15.35
C THR A 195 -3.19 -4.12 -16.43
N PRO A 196 -3.25 -4.50 -17.72
CA PRO A 196 -3.44 -3.56 -18.81
C PRO A 196 -4.75 -2.75 -18.72
N GLU A 197 -5.82 -3.35 -18.17
CA GLU A 197 -7.14 -2.73 -18.06
C GLU A 197 -7.12 -1.55 -17.09
N ILE A 198 -6.57 -1.73 -15.87
CA ILE A 198 -6.44 -0.62 -14.89
C ILE A 198 -5.48 0.47 -15.41
N LYS A 199 -4.46 0.08 -16.18
CA LYS A 199 -3.57 1.04 -16.84
C LYS A 199 -4.35 1.90 -17.82
N ALA A 200 -5.10 1.30 -18.73
CA ALA A 200 -5.88 2.00 -19.74
C ALA A 200 -6.93 2.92 -19.10
N GLU A 201 -7.64 2.45 -18.07
CA GLU A 201 -8.61 3.26 -17.31
C GLU A 201 -7.95 4.51 -16.70
N VAL A 202 -6.79 4.37 -16.08
CA VAL A 202 -6.07 5.49 -15.48
C VAL A 202 -5.54 6.46 -16.53
N GLU A 203 -5.01 5.96 -17.64
CA GLU A 203 -4.53 6.78 -18.76
C GLU A 203 -5.66 7.62 -19.36
N GLU A 204 -6.86 7.02 -19.56
CA GLU A 204 -8.04 7.72 -20.06
C GLU A 204 -8.51 8.81 -19.08
N LEU A 205 -8.57 8.50 -17.78
CA LEU A 205 -8.97 9.47 -16.76
C LEU A 205 -7.99 10.64 -16.65
N ILE A 206 -6.67 10.38 -16.74
CA ILE A 206 -5.64 11.44 -16.75
C ILE A 206 -5.76 12.31 -17.99
N ALA A 207 -5.97 11.70 -19.18
CA ALA A 207 -6.16 12.44 -20.42
C ALA A 207 -7.39 13.36 -20.34
N GLY A 208 -8.54 12.82 -19.93
CA GLY A 208 -9.76 13.61 -19.75
C GLY A 208 -9.63 14.71 -18.68
N LEU A 209 -8.86 14.46 -17.60
CA LEU A 209 -8.61 15.48 -16.60
C LEU A 209 -7.71 16.62 -17.13
N ARG A 210 -6.71 16.31 -17.95
CA ARG A 210 -5.86 17.30 -18.61
C ARG A 210 -6.56 18.18 -19.64
N GLU A 211 -7.69 17.71 -20.18
CA GLU A 211 -8.55 18.54 -21.04
C GLU A 211 -9.37 19.56 -20.24
N GLN A 212 -9.61 19.28 -18.95
CA GLN A 212 -10.46 20.10 -18.08
C GLN A 212 -9.67 21.07 -17.22
N ARG A 213 -8.40 20.75 -16.89
CA ARG A 213 -7.55 21.56 -16.01
C ARG A 213 -6.07 21.41 -16.31
N ASP A 214 -5.33 22.45 -15.99
CA ASP A 214 -3.87 22.44 -15.95
C ASP A 214 -3.33 21.84 -14.63
N GLY A 215 -2.02 21.66 -14.54
CA GLY A 215 -1.33 21.24 -13.31
C GLY A 215 -1.49 19.74 -12.98
N VAL A 216 -1.78 18.90 -13.98
CA VAL A 216 -1.82 17.45 -13.81
C VAL A 216 -0.48 16.85 -14.23
N VAL A 217 0.36 16.55 -13.26
CA VAL A 217 1.68 15.95 -13.44
C VAL A 217 1.63 14.47 -13.13
N TRP A 218 2.03 13.64 -14.07
CA TRP A 218 2.11 12.20 -13.88
C TRP A 218 3.50 11.68 -14.20
N VAL A 219 4.14 11.05 -13.21
CA VAL A 219 5.46 10.40 -13.29
C VAL A 219 5.21 8.90 -13.17
N PRO A 220 5.26 8.15 -14.28
CA PRO A 220 4.96 6.71 -14.29
C PRO A 220 6.14 5.84 -13.84
N GLU A 221 7.35 6.39 -13.77
CA GLU A 221 8.56 5.69 -13.36
C GLU A 221 8.64 5.60 -11.83
N MET A 222 9.33 4.58 -11.36
CA MET A 222 9.67 4.46 -9.94
C MET A 222 10.86 5.38 -9.64
N LEU A 223 10.60 6.46 -8.90
CA LEU A 223 11.64 7.41 -8.54
C LEU A 223 12.56 6.86 -7.43
N PRO A 224 13.83 7.27 -7.41
CA PRO A 224 14.72 7.08 -6.26
C PRO A 224 14.13 7.72 -5.01
N ARG A 225 14.38 7.09 -3.84
CA ARG A 225 13.83 7.57 -2.56
C ARG A 225 14.08 9.05 -2.29
N GLY A 226 15.28 9.57 -2.58
CA GLY A 226 15.61 10.99 -2.39
C GLY A 226 14.69 11.92 -3.17
N GLU A 227 14.34 11.57 -4.41
CA GLU A 227 13.41 12.32 -5.24
C GLU A 227 11.98 12.24 -4.72
N VAL A 228 11.54 11.06 -4.26
CA VAL A 228 10.22 10.90 -3.59
C VAL A 228 10.13 11.79 -2.36
N ILE A 229 11.18 11.83 -1.53
CA ILE A 229 11.25 12.70 -0.34
C ILE A 229 11.18 14.18 -0.74
N ALA A 230 11.91 14.61 -1.79
CA ALA A 230 11.84 15.97 -2.28
C ALA A 230 10.44 16.36 -2.75
N MET A 231 9.77 15.46 -3.50
CA MET A 231 8.41 15.65 -3.98
C MET A 231 7.40 15.72 -2.83
N LEU A 232 7.48 14.82 -1.84
CA LEU A 232 6.64 14.86 -0.63
C LEU A 232 6.90 16.13 0.17
N SER A 233 8.15 16.56 0.30
CA SER A 233 8.53 17.74 1.09
C SER A 233 8.10 19.07 0.46
N ALA A 234 7.82 19.08 -0.84
CA ALA A 234 7.34 20.25 -1.58
C ALA A 234 5.81 20.31 -1.68
N ALA A 235 5.12 19.17 -1.53
CA ALA A 235 3.68 19.09 -1.66
C ALA A 235 2.93 19.76 -0.48
N THR A 236 1.65 20.11 -0.70
CA THR A 236 0.79 20.69 0.32
C THR A 236 0.06 19.61 1.13
N VAL A 237 -0.37 18.53 0.48
CA VAL A 237 -1.06 17.42 1.13
C VAL A 237 -0.80 16.11 0.39
N PHE A 238 -0.58 15.05 1.15
CA PHE A 238 -0.52 13.68 0.63
C PHE A 238 -1.93 13.09 0.59
N VAL A 239 -2.25 12.34 -0.47
CA VAL A 239 -3.53 11.63 -0.57
C VAL A 239 -3.35 10.13 -0.67
N CYS A 240 -4.10 9.40 0.17
CA CYS A 240 -4.16 7.94 0.17
C CYS A 240 -5.62 7.48 -0.01
N PRO A 241 -6.15 7.40 -1.25
CA PRO A 241 -7.54 7.08 -1.54
C PRO A 241 -7.78 5.56 -1.60
N SER A 242 -6.96 4.78 -0.90
CA SER A 242 -6.99 3.32 -0.94
C SER A 242 -8.35 2.78 -0.49
N VAL A 243 -8.89 1.80 -1.22
CA VAL A 243 -10.11 1.08 -0.84
C VAL A 243 -9.81 -0.15 0.03
N TYR A 244 -8.57 -0.57 0.07
CA TYR A 244 -8.04 -1.57 0.98
C TYR A 244 -6.59 -1.23 1.32
N GLU A 245 -6.27 -1.13 2.61
CA GLU A 245 -4.92 -0.80 3.06
C GLU A 245 -4.60 -1.52 4.38
N PRO A 246 -3.73 -2.52 4.37
CA PRO A 246 -3.36 -3.28 5.56
C PRO A 246 -2.84 -2.45 6.74
N LEU A 247 -1.98 -1.47 6.47
CA LEU A 247 -1.51 -0.48 7.43
C LEU A 247 -1.40 0.91 6.80
N GLY A 248 -0.75 1.01 5.63
CA GLY A 248 -0.54 2.27 4.94
C GLY A 248 0.82 2.91 5.28
N ILE A 249 1.91 2.18 5.11
CA ILE A 249 3.28 2.67 5.33
C ILE A 249 3.53 3.99 4.60
N VAL A 250 2.98 4.17 3.40
CA VAL A 250 3.15 5.41 2.63
C VAL A 250 2.59 6.65 3.35
N ASN A 251 1.59 6.47 4.22
CA ASN A 251 1.11 7.56 5.08
C ASN A 251 2.16 7.93 6.13
N LEU A 252 2.82 6.93 6.73
CA LEU A 252 3.95 7.18 7.66
C LEU A 252 5.11 7.90 6.96
N GLU A 253 5.43 7.52 5.73
CA GLU A 253 6.47 8.16 4.91
C GLU A 253 6.14 9.64 4.65
N ALA A 254 4.89 9.94 4.27
CA ALA A 254 4.42 11.32 4.08
C ALA A 254 4.44 12.10 5.40
N MET A 255 3.90 11.53 6.47
CA MET A 255 3.89 12.14 7.81
C MET A 255 5.31 12.38 8.31
N ALA A 256 6.25 11.47 8.06
CA ALA A 256 7.66 11.63 8.40
C ALA A 256 8.33 12.78 7.63
N CYS A 257 7.82 13.14 6.46
CA CYS A 257 8.21 14.33 5.70
C CYS A 257 7.43 15.60 6.11
N GLU A 258 6.73 15.61 7.26
CA GLU A 258 5.91 16.71 7.75
C GLU A 258 4.75 17.07 6.81
N LEU A 259 4.28 16.13 6.01
CA LEU A 259 3.19 16.33 5.07
C LEU A 259 1.88 15.82 5.69
N PRO A 260 0.83 16.65 5.79
CA PRO A 260 -0.46 16.22 6.28
C PRO A 260 -1.12 15.26 5.28
N VAL A 261 -1.98 14.38 5.78
CA VAL A 261 -2.54 13.27 5.01
C VAL A 261 -4.05 13.42 4.87
N VAL A 262 -4.57 13.28 3.65
CA VAL A 262 -5.99 12.97 3.39
C VAL A 262 -6.06 11.50 3.00
N ALA A 263 -6.74 10.68 3.77
CA ALA A 263 -6.78 9.24 3.53
C ALA A 263 -8.16 8.64 3.77
N THR A 264 -8.45 7.54 3.09
CA THR A 264 -9.67 6.76 3.32
C THR A 264 -9.64 6.10 4.69
N ALA A 265 -10.76 6.14 5.42
CA ALA A 265 -10.90 5.45 6.71
C ALA A 265 -11.14 3.94 6.50
N THR A 266 -10.11 3.21 6.04
CA THR A 266 -10.19 1.76 5.77
C THR A 266 -8.96 1.01 6.26
N GLY A 267 -9.13 -0.26 6.61
CA GLY A 267 -8.05 -1.15 7.07
C GLY A 267 -7.28 -0.58 8.25
N GLY A 268 -5.95 -0.54 8.14
CA GLY A 268 -5.05 0.01 9.17
C GLY A 268 -4.82 1.52 9.08
N ILE A 269 -5.35 2.23 8.06
CA ILE A 269 -5.14 3.68 7.93
C ILE A 269 -5.53 4.47 9.19
N PRO A 270 -6.70 4.20 9.86
CA PRO A 270 -7.07 4.93 11.08
C PRO A 270 -6.15 4.69 12.28
N GLU A 271 -5.30 3.67 12.22
CA GLU A 271 -4.28 3.41 13.24
C GLU A 271 -3.02 4.28 13.01
N VAL A 272 -2.80 4.72 11.77
CA VAL A 272 -1.68 5.59 11.36
C VAL A 272 -2.10 7.07 11.41
N VAL A 273 -3.17 7.43 10.71
CA VAL A 273 -3.65 8.80 10.58
C VAL A 273 -4.73 9.06 11.63
N VAL A 274 -4.53 10.08 12.47
CA VAL A 274 -5.53 10.54 13.45
C VAL A 274 -6.32 11.68 12.83
N ASP A 275 -7.65 11.43 12.68
CA ASP A 275 -8.54 12.43 12.07
C ASP A 275 -8.53 13.75 12.82
N GLN A 276 -8.45 14.87 12.08
CA GLN A 276 -8.41 16.24 12.58
C GLN A 276 -7.21 16.58 13.50
N GLU A 277 -6.19 15.69 13.52
CA GLU A 277 -4.96 15.90 14.27
C GLU A 277 -3.71 15.78 13.39
N THR A 278 -3.59 14.69 12.63
CA THR A 278 -2.46 14.45 11.71
C THR A 278 -2.88 14.48 10.24
N GLY A 279 -4.19 14.58 9.99
CA GLY A 279 -4.78 14.58 8.65
C GLY A 279 -6.29 14.55 8.69
N TRP A 280 -6.89 14.18 7.57
CA TRP A 280 -8.34 14.03 7.38
C TRP A 280 -8.64 12.59 6.96
N LEU A 281 -9.57 11.95 7.68
CA LEU A 281 -10.06 10.63 7.31
C LEU A 281 -11.38 10.75 6.55
N VAL A 282 -11.38 10.29 5.31
CA VAL A 282 -12.56 10.24 4.44
C VAL A 282 -13.31 8.92 4.70
N PRO A 283 -14.56 8.97 5.17
CA PRO A 283 -15.33 7.76 5.41
C PRO A 283 -15.64 7.02 4.12
N ILE A 284 -15.68 5.70 4.18
CA ILE A 284 -16.05 4.83 3.07
C ILE A 284 -16.98 3.72 3.57
N GLU A 285 -18.14 3.59 2.94
CA GLU A 285 -18.99 2.41 3.08
C GLU A 285 -18.71 1.47 1.92
N GLN A 286 -18.39 0.21 2.21
CA GLN A 286 -17.89 -0.74 1.21
C GLN A 286 -18.81 -1.93 1.03
N VAL A 287 -18.91 -2.40 -0.22
CA VAL A 287 -19.58 -3.67 -0.56
C VAL A 287 -18.87 -4.82 0.18
N GLN A 288 -19.65 -5.73 0.76
CA GLN A 288 -19.12 -6.81 1.59
C GLN A 288 -18.75 -8.07 0.78
N ASP A 289 -18.08 -7.86 -0.37
CA ASP A 289 -17.62 -8.93 -1.27
C ASP A 289 -16.07 -9.10 -1.28
N GLY A 290 -15.38 -8.35 -0.42
CA GLY A 290 -13.91 -8.32 -0.35
C GLY A 290 -13.25 -7.40 -1.37
N SER A 291 -14.00 -6.83 -2.32
CA SER A 291 -13.42 -5.93 -3.36
C SER A 291 -13.00 -4.57 -2.82
N GLY A 292 -13.54 -4.16 -1.67
CA GLY A 292 -13.34 -2.82 -1.14
C GLY A 292 -14.09 -1.72 -1.91
N THR A 293 -14.90 -2.09 -2.91
CA THR A 293 -15.64 -1.13 -3.75
C THR A 293 -16.58 -0.29 -2.88
N PRO A 294 -16.60 1.07 -3.04
CA PRO A 294 -17.57 1.90 -2.35
C PRO A 294 -19.01 1.53 -2.74
N VAL A 295 -19.93 1.51 -1.77
CA VAL A 295 -21.38 1.31 -2.03
C VAL A 295 -21.91 2.47 -2.88
N ASP A 296 -21.47 3.70 -2.59
CA ASP A 296 -21.78 4.90 -3.35
C ASP A 296 -20.46 5.58 -3.81
N PRO A 297 -19.96 5.21 -5.02
CA PRO A 297 -18.72 5.77 -5.55
C PRO A 297 -18.73 7.28 -5.75
N ASP A 298 -19.90 7.84 -6.16
CA ASP A 298 -20.00 9.28 -6.43
C ASP A 298 -19.95 10.09 -5.13
N ARG A 299 -20.59 9.60 -4.08
CA ARG A 299 -20.48 10.19 -2.74
C ARG A 299 -19.05 10.11 -2.22
N PHE A 300 -18.39 8.96 -2.34
CA PHE A 300 -16.99 8.82 -1.92
C PHE A 300 -16.06 9.79 -2.66
N VAL A 301 -16.25 9.96 -3.98
CA VAL A 301 -15.51 10.94 -4.79
C VAL A 301 -15.76 12.36 -4.31
N ALA A 302 -17.02 12.73 -4.00
CA ALA A 302 -17.36 14.06 -3.49
C ALA A 302 -16.76 14.32 -2.09
N ASP A 303 -16.83 13.35 -1.18
CA ASP A 303 -16.26 13.44 0.17
C ASP A 303 -14.72 13.56 0.09
N LEU A 304 -14.07 12.83 -0.80
CA LEU A 304 -12.63 12.92 -1.05
C LEU A 304 -12.24 14.31 -1.59
N ALA A 305 -12.99 14.83 -2.57
CA ALA A 305 -12.77 16.16 -3.13
C ALA A 305 -12.95 17.26 -2.08
N ALA A 306 -13.96 17.14 -1.22
CA ALA A 306 -14.20 18.08 -0.13
C ALA A 306 -13.05 18.09 0.90
N ALA A 307 -12.58 16.91 1.34
CA ALA A 307 -11.46 16.79 2.26
C ALA A 307 -10.15 17.35 1.68
N LEU A 308 -9.87 17.07 0.40
CA LEU A 308 -8.71 17.63 -0.29
C LEU A 308 -8.80 19.16 -0.41
N THR A 309 -9.98 19.69 -0.77
CA THR A 309 -10.21 21.15 -0.86
C THR A 309 -10.03 21.81 0.50
N GLU A 310 -10.56 21.22 1.57
CA GLU A 310 -10.35 21.71 2.94
C GLU A 310 -8.86 21.73 3.30
N ALA A 311 -8.13 20.66 3.02
CA ALA A 311 -6.71 20.52 3.34
C ALA A 311 -5.84 21.58 2.66
N VAL A 312 -6.12 21.91 1.39
CA VAL A 312 -5.33 22.90 0.64
C VAL A 312 -5.77 24.35 0.90
N SER A 313 -6.96 24.57 1.47
CA SER A 313 -7.53 25.92 1.72
C SER A 313 -7.06 26.55 3.02
N ASP A 314 -6.51 25.76 3.97
CA ASP A 314 -5.99 26.24 5.25
C ASP A 314 -4.54 25.79 5.47
N PRO A 315 -3.56 26.51 4.90
CA PRO A 315 -2.14 26.17 5.04
C PRO A 315 -1.66 26.08 6.49
N ALA A 316 -2.17 26.95 7.37
CA ALA A 316 -1.78 26.96 8.78
C ALA A 316 -2.24 25.70 9.51
N ARG A 317 -3.40 25.15 9.15
CA ARG A 317 -3.91 23.89 9.68
C ARG A 317 -3.14 22.72 9.07
N ALA A 318 -2.87 22.74 7.77
CA ALA A 318 -2.07 21.75 7.09
C ALA A 318 -0.68 21.62 7.74
N ASP A 319 0.02 22.73 7.98
CA ASP A 319 1.32 22.74 8.67
C ASP A 319 1.24 22.14 10.09
N ARG A 320 0.21 22.51 10.87
CA ARG A 320 0.02 21.93 12.22
C ARG A 320 -0.18 20.42 12.15
N PHE A 321 -0.97 19.92 11.19
CA PHE A 321 -1.21 18.49 11.01
C PHE A 321 0.05 17.77 10.53
N GLY A 322 0.82 18.36 9.61
CA GLY A 322 2.10 17.81 9.16
C GLY A 322 3.09 17.65 10.30
N LEU A 323 3.25 18.69 11.16
CA LEU A 323 4.12 18.61 12.34
C LEU A 323 3.63 17.57 13.37
N ALA A 324 2.32 17.46 13.58
CA ALA A 324 1.74 16.44 14.44
C ALA A 324 1.98 15.03 13.86
N GLY A 325 1.81 14.89 12.54
CA GLY A 325 2.10 13.67 11.80
C GLY A 325 3.56 13.23 11.96
N ARG A 326 4.51 14.16 11.80
CA ARG A 326 5.94 13.87 12.01
C ARG A 326 6.22 13.34 13.42
N ARG A 327 5.69 14.00 14.46
CA ARG A 327 5.87 13.52 15.84
C ARG A 327 5.35 12.10 15.99
N ARG A 328 4.13 11.83 15.50
CA ARG A 328 3.53 10.50 15.56
C ARG A 328 4.38 9.45 14.83
N ALA A 329 4.85 9.73 13.61
CA ALA A 329 5.67 8.80 12.82
C ALA A 329 7.04 8.49 13.47
N VAL A 330 7.54 9.37 14.35
CA VAL A 330 8.83 9.18 15.07
C VAL A 330 8.63 8.47 16.40
N GLU A 331 7.48 8.68 17.07
CA GLU A 331 7.24 8.22 18.45
C GLU A 331 6.45 6.90 18.51
N SER A 332 5.80 6.49 17.41
CA SER A 332 5.01 5.25 17.31
C SER A 332 5.76 4.15 16.62
#